data_78d8dd00d2fc53b1d5b1bfbf3fb286f7
#
_entry.id   78d8dd00d2fc53b1d5b1bfbf3fb286f7
#
_cell.length_a   1.000
_cell.length_b   1.000
_cell.length_c   1.000
_cell.angle_alpha   90.00
_cell.angle_beta   90.00
_cell.angle_gamma   90.00
#
_symmetry.space_group_name_H-M   'P 1'
#
loop_
_entity.id
_entity.type
_entity.pdbx_description
1 polymer ?
#
loop_
_entity_poly.entity_id
_entity_poly.type
_entity_poly.pdbx_seq_one_letter_code
_entity_poly.pdbx_strand_id
1 'polypeptide(L)'
;ILATGAIERPLVFAGNDIPGVMLCSAALEFYKLYGVSPGDRVIVLTNNDSAYSSVIELFNAGISVPLVIDVREKSDGNLPFKAKKLGIRVEFSKAISKVIGKKKVKAVELCSVVGEGAVLETIICDSVLMSGGWTSTLNLWSHCGGKIKWDSKLNTLVPDESFPSINEFGRSFITVL
;
A
#
# COMPACT_ATOMS: atom_id res chain seq x y z
N ILE A 1 -21.38 16.72 3.96
CA ILE A 1 -20.00 16.46 3.51
C ILE A 1 -19.66 15.03 3.90
N LEU A 2 -19.18 14.25 2.94
CA LEU A 2 -18.61 12.91 3.18
C LEU A 2 -17.09 12.98 3.06
N ALA A 3 -16.41 12.62 4.13
CA ALA A 3 -14.95 12.51 4.22
C ALA A 3 -14.60 11.12 4.78
N THR A 4 -15.09 10.09 4.07
CA THR A 4 -15.02 8.68 4.51
C THR A 4 -13.68 8.01 4.21
N GLY A 5 -12.78 8.72 3.51
CA GLY A 5 -11.43 8.26 3.21
C GLY A 5 -11.39 7.05 2.26
N ALA A 6 -10.34 6.28 2.40
CA ALA A 6 -10.06 5.09 1.60
C ALA A 6 -9.42 4.00 2.46
N ILE A 7 -9.54 2.76 2.03
CA ILE A 7 -8.97 1.59 2.67
C ILE A 7 -7.77 1.13 1.86
N GLU A 8 -6.62 0.94 2.51
CA GLU A 8 -5.42 0.40 1.88
C GLU A 8 -5.64 -1.06 1.49
N ARG A 9 -5.26 -1.42 0.25
CA ARG A 9 -5.42 -2.77 -0.29
C ARG A 9 -4.20 -3.64 0.01
N PRO A 10 -4.40 -4.90 0.42
CA PRO A 10 -3.32 -5.86 0.49
C PRO A 10 -2.86 -6.28 -0.92
N LEU A 11 -1.64 -6.83 -0.98
CA LEU A 11 -1.11 -7.54 -2.14
C LEU A 11 -1.12 -9.05 -1.87
N VAL A 12 -1.29 -9.84 -2.94
CA VAL A 12 -1.41 -11.31 -2.83
C VAL A 12 -0.06 -11.95 -3.16
N PHE A 13 0.46 -12.74 -2.23
CA PHE A 13 1.65 -13.57 -2.38
C PHE A 13 1.59 -14.73 -1.38
N ALA A 14 2.39 -15.76 -1.58
CA ALA A 14 2.37 -16.92 -0.70
C ALA A 14 2.89 -16.55 0.71
N GLY A 15 2.12 -16.90 1.75
CA GLY A 15 2.45 -16.61 3.15
C GLY A 15 2.15 -15.17 3.60
N ASN A 16 1.28 -14.45 2.89
CA ASN A 16 0.83 -13.11 3.31
C ASN A 16 -0.01 -13.11 4.59
N ASP A 17 -0.37 -14.27 5.12
CA ASP A 17 -1.09 -14.50 6.39
C ASP A 17 -0.15 -14.78 7.57
N ILE A 18 1.16 -14.86 7.35
CA ILE A 18 2.13 -15.11 8.41
C ILE A 18 2.23 -13.88 9.33
N PRO A 19 2.18 -14.05 10.69
CA PRO A 19 2.36 -12.95 11.62
C PRO A 19 3.65 -12.18 11.37
N GLY A 20 3.54 -10.84 11.23
CA GLY A 20 4.62 -9.94 10.77
C GLY A 20 4.40 -9.44 9.34
N VAL A 21 3.38 -9.94 8.63
CA VAL A 21 2.90 -9.33 7.38
C VAL A 21 1.74 -8.40 7.69
N MET A 22 1.81 -7.14 7.26
CA MET A 22 0.78 -6.13 7.54
C MET A 22 0.75 -5.02 6.48
N LEU A 23 -0.26 -4.17 6.51
CA LEU A 23 -0.36 -3.00 5.65
C LEU A 23 0.63 -1.90 6.08
N CYS A 24 1.11 -1.13 5.11
CA CYS A 24 2.04 -0.02 5.38
C CYS A 24 1.42 1.04 6.29
N SER A 25 0.16 1.41 6.04
CA SER A 25 -0.54 2.40 6.88
C SER A 25 -0.72 1.90 8.31
N ALA A 26 -1.10 0.63 8.50
CA ALA A 26 -1.28 0.05 9.82
C ALA A 26 0.04 0.04 10.61
N ALA A 27 1.15 -0.35 9.97
CA ALA A 27 2.47 -0.32 10.61
C ALA A 27 2.87 1.09 11.06
N LEU A 28 2.63 2.09 10.21
CA LEU A 28 2.91 3.48 10.54
C LEU A 28 2.01 3.99 11.67
N GLU A 29 0.72 3.63 11.69
CA GLU A 29 -0.20 3.97 12.77
C GLU A 29 0.22 3.33 14.10
N PHE A 30 0.57 2.05 14.11
CA PHE A 30 1.08 1.40 15.32
C PHE A 30 2.31 2.13 15.88
N TYR A 31 3.21 2.53 15.00
CA TYR A 31 4.36 3.30 15.43
C TYR A 31 3.98 4.68 15.98
N LYS A 32 3.14 5.45 15.26
CA LYS A 32 2.77 6.82 15.64
C LYS A 32 1.91 6.88 16.90
N LEU A 33 0.95 5.97 17.04
CA LEU A 33 -0.01 6.03 18.14
C LEU A 33 0.49 5.31 19.40
N TYR A 34 1.28 4.24 19.23
CA TYR A 34 1.64 3.36 20.35
C TYR A 34 3.16 3.21 20.54
N GLY A 35 3.99 3.80 19.68
CA GLY A 35 5.44 3.63 19.73
C GLY A 35 5.90 2.19 19.46
N VAL A 36 5.05 1.39 18.80
CA VAL A 36 5.33 -0.03 18.51
C VAL A 36 5.96 -0.16 17.15
N SER A 37 7.19 -0.70 17.09
CA SER A 37 7.86 -1.02 15.83
C SER A 37 7.20 -2.22 15.14
N PRO A 38 6.97 -2.18 13.82
CA PRO A 38 6.49 -3.34 13.08
C PRO A 38 7.51 -4.49 13.01
N GLY A 39 8.78 -4.21 13.26
CA GLY A 39 9.89 -5.16 13.24
C GLY A 39 11.23 -4.42 13.29
N ASP A 40 12.34 -5.19 13.42
CA ASP A 40 13.69 -4.65 13.41
C ASP A 40 14.25 -4.52 11.99
N ARG A 41 13.82 -5.39 11.08
CA ARG A 41 14.26 -5.44 9.68
C ARG A 41 13.08 -5.64 8.75
N VAL A 42 12.58 -4.55 8.21
CA VAL A 42 11.31 -4.47 7.48
C VAL A 42 11.54 -4.47 5.97
N ILE A 43 10.88 -5.38 5.25
CA ILE A 43 10.80 -5.35 3.78
C ILE A 43 9.45 -4.76 3.38
N VAL A 44 9.42 -3.94 2.34
CA VAL A 44 8.19 -3.33 1.85
C VAL A 44 7.89 -3.78 0.44
N LEU A 45 6.63 -4.18 0.17
CA LEU A 45 6.11 -4.50 -1.17
C LEU A 45 5.01 -3.50 -1.54
N THR A 46 5.13 -2.87 -2.70
CA THR A 46 4.17 -1.86 -3.13
C THR A 46 3.94 -1.82 -4.63
N ASN A 47 2.84 -1.18 -5.04
CA ASN A 47 2.53 -0.78 -6.42
C ASN A 47 2.16 0.71 -6.53
N ASN A 48 2.42 1.51 -5.49
CA ASN A 48 2.01 2.92 -5.44
C ASN A 48 3.01 3.78 -4.64
N ASP A 49 2.93 5.09 -4.84
CA ASP A 49 3.86 6.01 -4.21
C ASP A 49 3.55 6.33 -2.73
N SER A 50 2.30 6.14 -2.27
CA SER A 50 1.95 6.46 -0.88
C SER A 50 2.70 5.59 0.13
N ALA A 51 3.02 4.34 -0.22
CA ALA A 51 3.82 3.45 0.62
C ALA A 51 5.20 4.03 0.96
N TYR A 52 5.81 4.75 0.02
CA TYR A 52 7.12 5.37 0.25
C TYR A 52 7.08 6.47 1.32
N SER A 53 5.93 7.15 1.52
CA SER A 53 5.78 8.07 2.66
C SER A 53 5.93 7.32 3.97
N SER A 54 5.23 6.19 4.13
CA SER A 54 5.34 5.34 5.33
C SER A 54 6.75 4.80 5.52
N VAL A 55 7.39 4.35 4.43
CA VAL A 55 8.79 3.87 4.43
C VAL A 55 9.75 4.94 4.96
N ILE A 56 9.66 6.17 4.42
CA ILE A 56 10.55 7.28 4.80
C ILE A 56 10.33 7.65 6.27
N GLU A 57 9.08 7.68 6.73
CA GLU A 57 8.78 7.97 8.13
C GLU A 57 9.33 6.90 9.08
N LEU A 58 9.12 5.61 8.78
CA LEU A 58 9.64 4.50 9.59
C LEU A 58 11.18 4.49 9.59
N PHE A 59 11.81 4.75 8.44
CA PHE A 59 13.26 4.85 8.34
C PHE A 59 13.81 5.99 9.19
N ASN A 60 13.20 7.19 9.14
CA ASN A 60 13.58 8.34 9.96
C ASN A 60 13.36 8.08 11.46
N ALA A 61 12.46 7.18 11.80
CA ALA A 61 12.22 6.72 13.16
C ALA A 61 13.28 5.70 13.66
N GLY A 62 14.26 5.35 12.80
CA GLY A 62 15.33 4.42 13.14
C GLY A 62 15.01 2.95 12.85
N ILE A 63 13.88 2.64 12.21
CA ILE A 63 13.53 1.27 11.81
C ILE A 63 14.29 0.93 10.53
N SER A 64 14.96 -0.22 10.51
CA SER A 64 15.70 -0.67 9.33
C SER A 64 14.76 -1.09 8.21
N VAL A 65 14.80 -0.37 7.08
CA VAL A 65 14.08 -0.72 5.85
C VAL A 65 15.10 -0.95 4.73
N PRO A 66 15.73 -2.14 4.65
CA PRO A 66 16.80 -2.41 3.69
C PRO A 66 16.32 -2.46 2.24
N LEU A 67 15.04 -2.77 1.99
CA LEU A 67 14.52 -2.94 0.64
C LEU A 67 13.06 -2.55 0.53
N VAL A 68 12.75 -1.80 -0.54
CA VAL A 68 11.40 -1.62 -1.08
C VAL A 68 11.33 -2.34 -2.41
N ILE A 69 10.36 -3.22 -2.55
CA ILE A 69 10.04 -3.98 -3.75
C ILE A 69 8.83 -3.31 -4.40
N ASP A 70 8.99 -2.82 -5.62
CA ASP A 70 7.92 -2.16 -6.37
C ASP A 70 7.58 -3.00 -7.60
N VAL A 71 6.33 -3.42 -7.69
CA VAL A 71 5.88 -4.26 -8.82
C VAL A 71 5.79 -3.51 -10.14
N ARG A 72 5.78 -2.17 -10.11
CA ARG A 72 5.76 -1.32 -11.31
C ARG A 72 7.13 -1.37 -12.01
N GLU A 73 7.13 -1.13 -13.31
CA GLU A 73 8.38 -1.01 -14.08
C GLU A 73 9.19 0.22 -13.65
N LYS A 74 8.48 1.30 -13.32
CA LYS A 74 9.06 2.57 -12.85
C LYS A 74 8.04 3.38 -12.06
N SER A 75 8.52 4.37 -11.36
CA SER A 75 7.71 5.45 -10.82
C SER A 75 8.36 6.79 -11.19
N ASP A 76 7.55 7.70 -11.69
CA ASP A 76 7.95 9.07 -11.97
C ASP A 76 7.78 9.98 -10.73
N GLY A 77 7.36 9.40 -9.60
CA GLY A 77 7.15 10.09 -8.32
C GLY A 77 8.44 10.49 -7.63
N ASN A 78 8.38 11.56 -6.86
CA ASN A 78 9.52 12.07 -6.09
C ASN A 78 9.86 11.19 -4.86
N LEU A 79 8.89 10.44 -4.35
CA LEU A 79 9.06 9.65 -3.11
C LEU A 79 10.01 8.46 -3.27
N PRO A 80 9.94 7.64 -4.34
CA PRO A 80 10.93 6.60 -4.59
C PRO A 80 12.36 7.15 -4.69
N PHE A 81 12.53 8.31 -5.31
CA PHE A 81 13.83 8.98 -5.40
C PHE A 81 14.34 9.43 -4.01
N LYS A 82 13.45 9.98 -3.16
CA LYS A 82 13.81 10.33 -1.78
C LYS A 82 14.24 9.11 -0.98
N ALA A 83 13.52 7.98 -1.10
CA ALA A 83 13.89 6.74 -0.43
C ALA A 83 15.29 6.26 -0.84
N LYS A 84 15.59 6.29 -2.15
CA LYS A 84 16.95 5.96 -2.66
C LYS A 84 18.03 6.89 -2.11
N LYS A 85 17.76 8.19 -1.99
CA LYS A 85 18.71 9.15 -1.38
C LYS A 85 19.01 8.87 0.08
N LEU A 86 18.08 8.29 0.81
CA LEU A 86 18.26 7.85 2.19
C LEU A 86 19.07 6.54 2.30
N GLY A 87 19.48 5.94 1.18
CA GLY A 87 20.21 4.68 1.14
C GLY A 87 19.33 3.42 1.16
N ILE A 88 18.02 3.58 1.02
CA ILE A 88 17.09 2.45 0.92
C ILE A 88 17.19 1.86 -0.50
N ARG A 89 17.47 0.55 -0.60
CA ARG A 89 17.43 -0.17 -1.87
C ARG A 89 15.98 -0.21 -2.39
N VAL A 90 15.77 0.17 -3.66
CA VAL A 90 14.47 0.13 -4.33
C VAL A 90 14.60 -0.68 -5.61
N GLU A 91 13.86 -1.77 -5.68
CA GLU A 91 13.82 -2.69 -6.83
C GLU A 91 12.47 -2.59 -7.52
N PHE A 92 12.49 -2.16 -8.79
CA PHE A 92 11.33 -2.13 -9.67
C PHE A 92 11.17 -3.43 -10.45
N SER A 93 9.96 -3.69 -10.98
CA SER A 93 9.59 -4.91 -11.72
C SER A 93 9.86 -6.18 -10.91
N LYS A 94 9.75 -6.09 -9.60
CA LYS A 94 9.97 -7.19 -8.68
C LYS A 94 8.74 -7.43 -7.82
N ALA A 95 8.62 -8.64 -7.30
CA ALA A 95 7.55 -9.07 -6.41
C ALA A 95 8.11 -10.03 -5.34
N ILE A 96 7.31 -10.29 -4.34
CA ILE A 96 7.53 -11.38 -3.37
C ILE A 96 6.81 -12.61 -3.91
N SER A 97 7.52 -13.69 -4.17
CA SER A 97 6.92 -14.98 -4.51
C SER A 97 6.38 -15.67 -3.26
N LYS A 98 7.12 -15.56 -2.15
CA LYS A 98 6.76 -16.23 -0.90
C LYS A 98 7.40 -15.55 0.30
N VAL A 99 6.66 -15.53 1.41
CA VAL A 99 7.19 -15.25 2.75
C VAL A 99 7.57 -16.55 3.43
N ILE A 100 8.77 -16.61 4.00
CA ILE A 100 9.27 -17.75 4.75
C ILE A 100 9.04 -17.50 6.25
N GLY A 101 8.33 -18.44 6.88
CA GLY A 101 8.04 -18.38 8.32
C GLY A 101 6.92 -19.36 8.69
N LYS A 102 6.57 -19.42 9.97
CA LYS A 102 5.39 -20.13 10.50
C LYS A 102 4.69 -19.29 11.55
N LYS A 103 5.35 -19.12 12.72
CA LYS A 103 4.84 -18.28 13.82
C LYS A 103 5.14 -16.80 13.63
N LYS A 104 6.12 -16.47 12.81
CA LYS A 104 6.53 -15.12 12.42
C LYS A 104 7.30 -15.16 11.12
N VAL A 105 7.37 -14.01 10.44
CA VAL A 105 8.23 -13.79 9.27
C VAL A 105 9.69 -14.04 9.64
N LYS A 106 10.45 -14.65 8.72
CA LYS A 106 11.90 -14.87 8.83
C LYS A 106 12.67 -14.40 7.62
N ALA A 107 12.05 -14.49 6.43
CA ALA A 107 12.63 -14.05 5.17
C ALA A 107 11.54 -13.89 4.10
N VAL A 108 11.92 -13.28 2.99
CA VAL A 108 11.12 -13.23 1.76
C VAL A 108 11.91 -13.74 0.59
N GLU A 109 11.24 -14.37 -0.36
CA GLU A 109 11.79 -14.76 -1.67
C GLU A 109 11.38 -13.71 -2.70
N LEU A 110 12.38 -13.04 -3.28
CA LEU A 110 12.23 -12.05 -4.34
C LEU A 110 12.14 -12.76 -5.70
N CYS A 111 11.20 -12.35 -6.53
CA CYS A 111 11.09 -12.80 -7.91
C CYS A 111 10.88 -11.63 -8.88
N SER A 112 10.95 -11.88 -10.19
CA SER A 112 10.51 -10.94 -11.20
C SER A 112 8.99 -10.94 -11.30
N VAL A 113 8.40 -9.76 -11.60
CA VAL A 113 6.95 -9.66 -11.92
C VAL A 113 6.62 -10.42 -13.20
N VAL A 114 7.53 -10.39 -14.16
CA VAL A 114 7.39 -11.11 -15.45
C VAL A 114 8.24 -12.37 -15.42
N GLY A 115 7.66 -13.51 -15.81
CA GLY A 115 8.34 -14.80 -15.86
C GLY A 115 7.65 -15.86 -15.01
N GLU A 116 8.34 -16.98 -14.79
CA GLU A 116 7.80 -18.17 -14.12
C GLU A 116 7.89 -18.12 -12.58
N GLY A 117 8.20 -16.95 -12.00
CA GLY A 117 8.31 -16.77 -10.54
C GLY A 117 9.57 -17.37 -9.93
N ALA A 118 10.63 -17.57 -10.74
CA ALA A 118 11.92 -18.05 -10.23
C ALA A 118 12.46 -17.13 -9.12
N VAL A 119 12.93 -17.73 -8.04
CA VAL A 119 13.52 -17.02 -6.92
C VAL A 119 14.86 -16.41 -7.34
N LEU A 120 14.97 -15.09 -7.25
CA LEU A 120 16.19 -14.34 -7.57
C LEU A 120 17.09 -14.17 -6.34
N GLU A 121 16.49 -13.91 -5.20
CA GLU A 121 17.17 -13.64 -3.93
C GLU A 121 16.27 -14.01 -2.76
N THR A 122 16.87 -14.52 -1.68
CA THR A 122 16.19 -14.70 -0.39
C THR A 122 16.74 -13.68 0.59
N ILE A 123 15.85 -12.87 1.16
CA ILE A 123 16.21 -11.73 2.02
C ILE A 123 15.67 -11.96 3.41
N ILE A 124 16.56 -11.98 4.40
CA ILE A 124 16.20 -12.13 5.81
C ILE A 124 15.49 -10.86 6.28
N CYS A 125 14.33 -11.02 6.91
CA CYS A 125 13.57 -9.96 7.55
C CYS A 125 12.68 -10.55 8.65
N ASP A 126 12.14 -9.71 9.51
CA ASP A 126 11.20 -10.10 10.56
C ASP A 126 9.80 -9.49 10.39
N SER A 127 9.66 -8.59 9.41
CA SER A 127 8.38 -8.01 9.04
C SER A 127 8.31 -7.69 7.54
N VAL A 128 7.11 -7.82 6.98
CA VAL A 128 6.80 -7.45 5.60
C VAL A 128 5.62 -6.48 5.62
N LEU A 129 5.83 -5.28 5.10
CA LEU A 129 4.76 -4.31 4.91
C LEU A 129 4.32 -4.31 3.45
N MET A 130 3.02 -4.21 3.21
CA MET A 130 2.49 -4.20 1.86
C MET A 130 1.51 -3.05 1.64
N SER A 131 1.46 -2.56 0.41
CA SER A 131 0.50 -1.57 -0.05
C SER A 131 0.13 -1.82 -1.51
N GLY A 132 -1.10 -2.25 -1.74
CA GLY A 132 -1.68 -2.49 -3.08
C GLY A 132 -2.48 -1.31 -3.61
N GLY A 133 -2.24 -0.09 -3.10
CA GLY A 133 -3.02 1.11 -3.40
C GLY A 133 -4.23 1.25 -2.47
N TRP A 134 -5.18 2.09 -2.88
CA TRP A 134 -6.31 2.49 -2.04
C TRP A 134 -7.64 2.22 -2.72
N THR A 135 -8.64 1.86 -1.94
CA THR A 135 -10.03 1.74 -2.38
C THR A 135 -10.85 2.79 -1.65
N SER A 136 -11.47 3.70 -2.40
CA SER A 136 -12.31 4.75 -1.84
C SER A 136 -13.54 4.17 -1.13
N THR A 137 -13.89 4.74 0.02
CA THR A 137 -15.07 4.34 0.81
C THR A 137 -16.30 5.09 0.30
N LEU A 138 -16.99 4.53 -0.69
CA LEU A 138 -18.09 5.18 -1.42
C LEU A 138 -19.49 4.69 -1.02
N ASN A 139 -19.61 3.89 0.02
CA ASN A 139 -20.87 3.24 0.40
C ASN A 139 -22.00 4.28 0.64
N LEU A 140 -21.72 5.31 1.43
CA LEU A 140 -22.71 6.34 1.74
C LEU A 140 -23.08 7.17 0.51
N TRP A 141 -22.12 7.47 -0.37
CA TRP A 141 -22.39 8.12 -1.64
C TRP A 141 -23.35 7.31 -2.51
N SER A 142 -23.10 6.02 -2.67
CA SER A 142 -23.94 5.11 -3.45
C SER A 142 -25.32 4.92 -2.83
N HIS A 143 -25.42 4.82 -1.49
CA HIS A 143 -26.69 4.73 -0.79
C HIS A 143 -27.59 5.96 -0.98
N CYS A 144 -27.00 7.12 -1.18
CA CYS A 144 -27.70 8.36 -1.47
C CYS A 144 -27.99 8.57 -2.97
N GLY A 145 -27.85 7.52 -3.80
CA GLY A 145 -28.16 7.56 -5.23
C GLY A 145 -27.05 8.14 -6.12
N GLY A 146 -25.91 8.53 -5.55
CA GLY A 146 -24.74 8.95 -6.31
C GLY A 146 -24.15 7.80 -7.13
N LYS A 147 -23.70 8.08 -8.35
CA LYS A 147 -23.05 7.10 -9.22
C LYS A 147 -21.55 7.10 -9.00
N ILE A 148 -20.93 5.99 -9.34
CA ILE A 148 -19.48 5.79 -9.24
C ILE A 148 -18.92 5.48 -10.62
N LYS A 149 -17.68 5.90 -10.86
CA LYS A 149 -16.91 5.59 -12.09
C LYS A 149 -15.52 5.12 -11.77
N TRP A 150 -14.92 4.40 -12.70
CA TRP A 150 -13.54 3.99 -12.60
C TRP A 150 -12.59 5.12 -12.98
N ASP A 151 -11.61 5.40 -12.12
CA ASP A 151 -10.49 6.31 -12.42
C ASP A 151 -9.24 5.48 -12.70
N SER A 152 -8.77 5.52 -13.95
CA SER A 152 -7.60 4.76 -14.40
C SER A 152 -6.26 5.31 -13.89
N LYS A 153 -6.20 6.58 -13.48
CA LYS A 153 -4.99 7.18 -12.90
C LYS A 153 -4.81 6.77 -11.44
N LEU A 154 -5.91 6.80 -10.69
CA LEU A 154 -5.93 6.39 -9.29
C LEU A 154 -6.08 4.87 -9.13
N ASN A 155 -6.45 4.18 -10.21
CA ASN A 155 -6.71 2.74 -10.25
C ASN A 155 -7.73 2.32 -9.17
N THR A 156 -8.82 3.09 -9.04
CA THR A 156 -9.89 2.89 -8.06
C THR A 156 -11.21 3.48 -8.56
N LEU A 157 -12.30 3.12 -7.87
CA LEU A 157 -13.59 3.75 -8.07
C LEU A 157 -13.62 5.12 -7.38
N VAL A 158 -14.19 6.11 -8.04
CA VAL A 158 -14.39 7.47 -7.53
C VAL A 158 -15.86 7.91 -7.71
N PRO A 159 -16.32 8.92 -6.97
CA PRO A 159 -17.64 9.52 -7.22
C PRO A 159 -17.74 10.03 -8.66
N ASP A 160 -18.86 9.80 -9.30
CA ASP A 160 -19.14 10.41 -10.59
C ASP A 160 -19.90 11.72 -10.39
N GLU A 161 -19.19 12.83 -10.51
CA GLU A 161 -19.73 14.17 -10.32
C GLU A 161 -20.82 14.53 -11.36
N SER A 162 -20.85 13.84 -12.51
CA SER A 162 -21.90 14.00 -13.52
C SER A 162 -23.26 13.45 -13.06
N PHE A 163 -23.25 12.58 -12.06
CA PHE A 163 -24.43 11.96 -11.47
C PHE A 163 -24.41 12.11 -9.94
N PRO A 164 -24.48 13.34 -9.42
CA PRO A 164 -24.49 13.57 -7.99
C PRO A 164 -25.76 12.98 -7.36
N SER A 165 -25.69 12.72 -6.04
CA SER A 165 -26.90 12.44 -5.29
C SER A 165 -27.74 13.72 -5.20
N ILE A 166 -29.01 13.64 -5.64
CA ILE A 166 -29.95 14.75 -5.62
C ILE A 166 -31.19 14.38 -4.81
N ASN A 167 -31.75 15.35 -4.11
CA ASN A 167 -33.04 15.20 -3.41
C ASN A 167 -34.24 15.37 -4.37
N GLU A 168 -35.44 15.21 -3.86
CA GLU A 168 -36.69 15.39 -4.59
C GLU A 168 -36.84 16.78 -5.23
N PHE A 169 -36.12 17.80 -4.76
CA PHE A 169 -36.10 19.16 -5.32
C PHE A 169 -34.97 19.37 -6.34
N GLY A 170 -34.27 18.31 -6.76
CA GLY A 170 -33.18 18.39 -7.73
C GLY A 170 -31.89 19.04 -7.21
N ARG A 171 -31.71 19.17 -5.89
CA ARG A 171 -30.53 19.79 -5.27
C ARG A 171 -29.56 18.70 -4.79
N SER A 172 -28.30 18.84 -5.11
CA SER A 172 -27.26 18.00 -4.48
C SER A 172 -27.19 18.29 -2.99
N PHE A 173 -27.29 17.24 -2.17
CA PHE A 173 -27.25 17.33 -0.71
C PHE A 173 -26.01 16.67 -0.10
N ILE A 174 -25.19 16.02 -0.93
CA ILE A 174 -23.96 15.36 -0.51
C ILE A 174 -22.79 15.85 -1.37
N THR A 175 -21.71 16.26 -0.71
CA THR A 175 -20.41 16.53 -1.32
C THR A 175 -19.40 15.54 -0.76
N VAL A 176 -18.63 14.92 -1.64
CA VAL A 176 -17.49 14.05 -1.28
C VAL A 176 -16.21 14.87 -1.36
N LEU A 177 -15.37 14.74 -0.36
CA LEU A 177 -14.04 15.35 -0.28
C LEU A 177 -12.94 14.30 -0.51
#